data_36e3d409977dfb6538cfd99ec26e5ce6
#
_entry.id   36e3d409977dfb6538cfd99ec26e5ce6
#
_cell.length_a   1.000
_cell.length_b   1.000
_cell.length_c   1.000
_cell.angle_alpha   90.00
_cell.angle_beta   90.00
_cell.angle_gamma   90.00
#
_symmetry.space_group_name_H-M   'P 1'
#
loop_
_entity.id
_entity.type
_entity.pdbx_description
1 polymer ?
#
loop_
_entity_poly.entity_id
_entity_poly.type
_entity_poly.pdbx_seq_one_letter_code
_entity_poly.pdbx_strand_id
1 'polypeptide(L)'
;GVQTCALPILLAVFDLMVGVSNDAVNFLNSAVGAKAASFKTILFIAGAGIFIGASLSNGMMDIARHGIYQPEHFYFAEIMCILLAVMLTDVVLLDVFNSMGMPTSTTVSMVFELLGGTFALALIKVHNSDTLGLGDLINTDKALSVIMAIFVSVAIAFFFGMLVQWLARMVFTFNYKSNIKYSIALFGGIASTAIVYFMVIKGLKDSSFMTPENKQWVQENTMMLVSCFFVISTILMQILHWLKVNVFKVIVLLGTFALALAFAGNDLVNFIGVPLAGYSSFIDYTANGTSVGPDGFLMTSLMGSAKTPWYFLIGAGAVMVYALCTSKKAHAVIKTSVDLSRQDEGEENFGSTPIARTLVRFSLTLANGISRITPPSAKRWIDTRFRKDEAIIADGAAFDLVRASVNLVLAGLLIAVGTSLKLPLSTTYVTFMVAMGTSLADRAWGRDSAVYRITGVLSVIGGWFITAGAAFTICFFVARSEERRVGK
;
A
#
# COMPACT_ATOMS: atom_id res chain seq x y z
N GLY A 1 35.20 -5.13 10.00
CA GLY A 1 34.51 -4.47 11.13
C GLY A 1 33.61 -3.33 10.71
N VAL A 2 34.09 -2.09 10.62
CA VAL A 2 33.23 -0.91 10.36
C VAL A 2 32.61 -0.91 8.95
N GLN A 3 33.29 -1.42 7.95
CA GLN A 3 32.80 -1.48 6.56
C GLN A 3 31.61 -2.44 6.39
N THR A 4 31.53 -3.53 7.17
CA THR A 4 30.45 -4.51 7.11
C THR A 4 29.11 -4.01 7.70
N CYS A 5 29.14 -3.03 8.60
CA CYS A 5 27.91 -2.45 9.17
C CYS A 5 27.43 -1.20 8.39
N ALA A 6 28.34 -0.49 7.73
CA ALA A 6 27.98 0.73 6.99
C ALA A 6 27.17 0.44 5.72
N LEU A 7 27.47 -0.64 5.01
CA LEU A 7 26.78 -0.99 3.75
C LEU A 7 25.29 -1.30 3.95
N PRO A 8 24.89 -2.17 4.90
CA PRO A 8 23.46 -2.41 5.15
C PRO A 8 22.68 -1.16 5.57
N ILE A 9 23.28 -0.28 6.39
CA ILE A 9 22.64 0.98 6.79
C ILE A 9 22.47 1.91 5.58
N LEU A 10 23.51 2.01 4.74
CA LEU A 10 23.46 2.80 3.53
C LEU A 10 22.38 2.28 2.57
N LEU A 11 22.34 0.97 2.34
CA LEU A 11 21.33 0.33 1.51
C LEU A 11 19.91 0.55 2.06
N ALA A 12 19.71 0.46 3.39
CA ALA A 12 18.44 0.73 4.02
C ALA A 12 17.96 2.18 3.80
N VAL A 13 18.88 3.16 3.86
CA VAL A 13 18.57 4.57 3.58
C VAL A 13 18.21 4.76 2.10
N PHE A 14 18.96 4.14 1.18
CA PHE A 14 18.62 4.19 -0.24
C PHE A 14 17.28 3.53 -0.54
N ASP A 15 17.01 2.39 0.06
CA ASP A 15 15.77 1.67 -0.11
C ASP A 15 14.56 2.48 0.38
N LEU A 16 14.64 3.08 1.57
CA LEU A 16 13.65 4.05 2.05
C LEU A 16 13.41 5.20 1.05
N MET A 17 14.48 5.75 0.46
CA MET A 17 14.35 6.87 -0.48
C MET A 17 13.70 6.44 -1.80
N VAL A 18 14.10 5.29 -2.33
CA VAL A 18 13.61 4.80 -3.62
C VAL A 18 12.18 4.28 -3.47
N GLY A 19 11.91 3.51 -2.41
CA GLY A 19 10.61 2.92 -2.14
C GLY A 19 9.53 3.98 -1.87
N VAL A 20 9.79 4.94 -0.99
CA VAL A 20 8.85 6.06 -0.75
C VAL A 20 8.61 6.86 -2.02
N SER A 21 9.59 6.98 -2.90
CA SER A 21 9.42 7.68 -4.19
C SER A 21 8.42 6.98 -5.10
N ASN A 22 8.32 5.65 -5.05
CA ASN A 22 7.29 4.90 -5.75
C ASN A 22 5.94 4.99 -5.03
N ASP A 23 5.93 4.74 -3.74
CA ASP A 23 4.72 4.58 -2.96
C ASP A 23 4.02 5.90 -2.58
N ALA A 24 4.67 7.06 -2.78
CA ALA A 24 4.08 8.38 -2.58
C ALA A 24 2.76 8.55 -3.35
N VAL A 25 2.61 7.91 -4.51
CA VAL A 25 1.39 7.91 -5.31
C VAL A 25 0.18 7.39 -4.52
N ASN A 26 0.37 6.44 -3.61
CA ASN A 26 -0.70 5.76 -2.91
C ASN A 26 -1.56 6.72 -2.08
N PHE A 27 -0.95 7.67 -1.40
CA PHE A 27 -1.63 8.63 -0.52
C PHE A 27 -1.70 10.07 -1.08
N LEU A 28 -0.97 10.38 -2.15
CA LEU A 28 -0.97 11.72 -2.75
C LEU A 28 -1.88 11.84 -3.96
N ASN A 29 -2.07 10.76 -4.77
CA ASN A 29 -2.72 10.83 -6.07
C ASN A 29 -4.12 11.47 -6.01
N SER A 30 -4.93 11.10 -5.03
CA SER A 30 -6.31 11.56 -4.94
C SER A 30 -6.42 12.99 -4.45
N ALA A 31 -5.58 13.42 -3.51
CA ALA A 31 -5.54 14.80 -3.05
C ALA A 31 -4.98 15.74 -4.12
N VAL A 32 -3.93 15.30 -4.84
CA VAL A 32 -3.32 16.04 -5.95
C VAL A 32 -4.25 16.07 -7.16
N GLY A 33 -4.82 14.92 -7.53
CA GLY A 33 -5.73 14.79 -8.67
C GLY A 33 -6.99 15.65 -8.54
N ALA A 34 -7.53 15.79 -7.33
CA ALA A 34 -8.69 16.66 -7.06
C ALA A 34 -8.31 18.10 -6.70
N LYS A 35 -7.02 18.45 -6.66
CA LYS A 35 -6.54 19.78 -6.22
C LYS A 35 -7.17 20.24 -4.91
N ALA A 36 -7.23 19.35 -3.92
CA ALA A 36 -7.90 19.59 -2.65
C ALA A 36 -7.26 20.75 -1.86
N ALA A 37 -5.94 20.88 -1.93
CA ALA A 37 -5.15 21.95 -1.33
C ALA A 37 -3.89 22.21 -2.15
N SER A 38 -3.03 23.15 -1.70
CA SER A 38 -1.73 23.37 -2.32
C SER A 38 -0.86 22.10 -2.18
N PHE A 39 -0.01 21.83 -3.16
CA PHE A 39 0.88 20.66 -3.13
C PHE A 39 1.74 20.61 -1.87
N LYS A 40 2.24 21.77 -1.40
CA LYS A 40 3.01 21.87 -0.15
C LYS A 40 2.19 21.49 1.08
N THR A 41 0.91 21.88 1.14
CA THR A 41 0.00 21.50 2.22
C THR A 41 -0.25 20.02 2.23
N ILE A 42 -0.49 19.42 1.06
CA ILE A 42 -0.71 17.96 0.92
C ILE A 42 0.53 17.20 1.37
N LEU A 43 1.74 17.63 0.94
CA LEU A 43 3.00 17.02 1.36
C LEU A 43 3.24 17.11 2.86
N PHE A 44 2.95 18.26 3.47
CA PHE A 44 3.09 18.45 4.91
C PHE A 44 2.20 17.47 5.70
N ILE A 45 0.92 17.36 5.29
CA ILE A 45 -0.05 16.47 5.92
C ILE A 45 0.34 15.00 5.75
N ALA A 46 0.75 14.62 4.54
CA ALA A 46 1.22 13.27 4.26
C ALA A 46 2.50 12.94 5.02
N GLY A 47 3.46 13.87 5.06
CA GLY A 47 4.71 13.73 5.83
C GLY A 47 4.48 13.53 7.33
N ALA A 48 3.53 14.28 7.90
CA ALA A 48 3.12 14.08 9.29
C ALA A 48 2.53 12.68 9.51
N GLY A 49 1.68 12.20 8.59
CA GLY A 49 1.12 10.85 8.63
C GLY A 49 2.20 9.78 8.56
N ILE A 50 3.14 9.90 7.62
CA ILE A 50 4.28 8.98 7.48
C ILE A 50 5.13 8.95 8.75
N PHE A 51 5.52 10.11 9.26
CA PHE A 51 6.40 10.20 10.43
C PHE A 51 5.79 9.54 11.65
N ILE A 52 4.51 9.84 11.93
CA ILE A 52 3.78 9.24 13.04
C ILE A 52 3.58 7.75 12.81
N GLY A 53 3.15 7.34 11.60
CA GLY A 53 2.92 5.94 11.24
C GLY A 53 4.17 5.09 11.36
N ALA A 54 5.31 5.57 10.85
CA ALA A 54 6.60 4.90 10.96
C ALA A 54 7.05 4.75 12.42
N SER A 55 6.91 5.83 13.21
CA SER A 55 7.31 5.81 14.63
C SER A 55 6.50 4.82 15.48
N LEU A 56 5.29 4.49 15.06
CA LEU A 56 4.40 3.55 15.74
C LEU A 56 4.43 2.13 15.16
N SER A 57 5.06 1.94 13.99
CA SER A 57 5.07 0.67 13.25
C SER A 57 6.05 -0.33 13.89
N ASN A 58 5.53 -1.42 14.40
CA ASN A 58 6.35 -2.56 14.87
C ASN A 58 5.76 -3.92 14.47
N GLY A 59 4.46 -3.97 14.19
CA GLY A 59 3.73 -5.23 14.09
C GLY A 59 4.01 -6.09 12.85
N MET A 60 4.56 -5.52 11.77
CA MET A 60 4.77 -6.22 10.49
C MET A 60 6.20 -6.72 10.28
N MET A 61 7.16 -6.37 11.16
CA MET A 61 8.58 -6.70 11.02
C MET A 61 8.88 -8.21 11.00
N ASP A 62 8.00 -9.02 11.55
CA ASP A 62 8.12 -10.49 11.60
C ASP A 62 8.12 -11.14 10.21
N ILE A 63 7.55 -10.47 9.19
CA ILE A 63 7.47 -11.00 7.82
C ILE A 63 8.86 -11.16 7.22
N ALA A 64 9.73 -10.18 7.40
CA ALA A 64 11.10 -10.22 6.93
C ALA A 64 11.98 -11.22 7.69
N ARG A 65 11.59 -11.64 8.90
CA ARG A 65 12.36 -12.53 9.78
C ARG A 65 12.08 -14.02 9.55
N HIS A 66 10.80 -14.39 9.46
CA HIS A 66 10.34 -15.78 9.35
C HIS A 66 9.03 -15.92 8.55
N GLY A 67 8.68 -14.90 7.77
CA GLY A 67 7.44 -14.93 6.96
C GLY A 67 7.55 -15.82 5.72
N ILE A 68 8.72 -15.89 5.11
CA ILE A 68 8.93 -16.56 3.82
C ILE A 68 9.85 -17.78 3.94
N TYR A 69 10.82 -17.75 4.84
CA TYR A 69 11.76 -18.82 5.08
C TYR A 69 11.71 -19.30 6.54
N GLN A 70 12.29 -20.47 6.82
CA GLN A 70 12.39 -21.06 8.15
C GLN A 70 13.82 -20.85 8.67
N PRO A 71 14.08 -19.79 9.46
CA PRO A 71 15.44 -19.37 9.81
C PRO A 71 16.18 -20.39 10.68
N GLU A 72 15.47 -21.28 11.37
CA GLU A 72 16.02 -22.36 12.19
C GLU A 72 16.85 -23.39 11.39
N HIS A 73 16.66 -23.42 10.07
CA HIS A 73 17.41 -24.30 9.16
C HIS A 73 18.53 -23.60 8.40
N PHE A 74 18.72 -22.30 8.65
CA PHE A 74 19.76 -21.52 7.98
C PHE A 74 20.84 -21.04 8.95
N TYR A 75 22.08 -21.09 8.49
CA TYR A 75 23.20 -20.52 9.23
C TYR A 75 23.28 -19.00 9.07
N PHE A 76 24.00 -18.35 10.00
CA PHE A 76 24.17 -16.89 9.98
C PHE A 76 24.69 -16.38 8.63
N ALA A 77 25.74 -17.02 8.06
CA ALA A 77 26.30 -16.62 6.77
C ALA A 77 25.26 -16.71 5.64
N GLU A 78 24.46 -17.76 5.62
CA GLU A 78 23.40 -17.97 4.61
C GLU A 78 22.30 -16.91 4.70
N ILE A 79 21.83 -16.60 5.92
CA ILE A 79 20.83 -15.54 6.14
C ILE A 79 21.38 -14.18 5.68
N MET A 80 22.63 -13.86 6.01
CA MET A 80 23.25 -12.60 5.58
C MET A 80 23.35 -12.51 4.05
N CYS A 81 23.62 -13.60 3.34
CA CYS A 81 23.59 -13.63 1.88
C CYS A 81 22.19 -13.37 1.31
N ILE A 82 21.14 -14.00 1.88
CA ILE A 82 19.75 -13.76 1.46
C ILE A 82 19.40 -12.29 1.65
N LEU A 83 19.59 -11.76 2.87
CA LEU A 83 19.17 -10.40 3.21
C LEU A 83 19.94 -9.35 2.40
N LEU A 84 21.22 -9.54 2.14
CA LEU A 84 22.01 -8.64 1.29
C LEU A 84 21.53 -8.69 -0.17
N ALA A 85 21.23 -9.88 -0.69
CA ALA A 85 20.71 -10.04 -2.04
C ALA A 85 19.36 -9.32 -2.22
N VAL A 86 18.47 -9.42 -1.23
CA VAL A 86 17.18 -8.70 -1.22
C VAL A 86 17.43 -7.20 -1.29
N MET A 87 18.21 -6.63 -0.38
CA MET A 87 18.47 -5.19 -0.33
C MET A 87 19.08 -4.64 -1.64
N LEU A 88 20.01 -5.38 -2.24
CA LEU A 88 20.63 -4.98 -3.51
C LEU A 88 19.63 -5.02 -4.67
N THR A 89 18.78 -6.04 -4.70
CA THR A 89 17.78 -6.23 -5.74
C THR A 89 16.69 -5.15 -5.66
N ASP A 90 16.16 -4.90 -4.47
CA ASP A 90 15.03 -3.99 -4.26
C ASP A 90 15.40 -2.55 -4.65
N VAL A 91 16.53 -2.04 -4.19
CA VAL A 91 17.01 -0.69 -4.56
C VAL A 91 17.11 -0.52 -6.08
N VAL A 92 17.68 -1.49 -6.79
CA VAL A 92 17.87 -1.42 -8.25
C VAL A 92 16.51 -1.53 -8.96
N LEU A 93 15.70 -2.50 -8.56
CA LEU A 93 14.41 -2.78 -9.20
C LEU A 93 13.45 -1.60 -9.06
N LEU A 94 13.28 -1.08 -7.85
CA LEU A 94 12.40 0.06 -7.60
C LEU A 94 12.89 1.34 -8.29
N ASP A 95 14.21 1.57 -8.38
CA ASP A 95 14.74 2.74 -9.08
C ASP A 95 14.45 2.69 -10.59
N VAL A 96 14.47 1.51 -11.20
CA VAL A 96 14.08 1.31 -12.60
C VAL A 96 12.60 1.65 -12.80
N PHE A 97 11.69 1.11 -11.97
CA PHE A 97 10.26 1.39 -12.07
C PHE A 97 9.95 2.88 -11.84
N ASN A 98 10.62 3.51 -10.87
CA ASN A 98 10.50 4.95 -10.62
C ASN A 98 10.95 5.79 -11.83
N SER A 99 12.00 5.37 -12.50
CA SER A 99 12.51 6.06 -13.69
C SER A 99 11.57 5.92 -14.89
N MET A 100 10.80 4.82 -14.95
CA MET A 100 9.75 4.59 -15.94
C MET A 100 8.43 5.31 -15.57
N GLY A 101 8.32 5.87 -14.37
CA GLY A 101 7.09 6.49 -13.86
C GLY A 101 5.95 5.47 -13.64
N MET A 102 6.28 4.20 -13.43
CA MET A 102 5.30 3.13 -13.24
C MET A 102 5.12 2.80 -11.75
N PRO A 103 3.88 2.87 -11.23
CA PRO A 103 3.60 2.43 -9.87
C PRO A 103 3.77 0.91 -9.77
N THR A 104 4.58 0.47 -8.83
CA THR A 104 4.77 -0.94 -8.49
C THR A 104 4.56 -1.17 -7.00
N SER A 105 4.68 -2.41 -6.53
CA SER A 105 4.46 -2.77 -5.13
C SER A 105 5.78 -3.15 -4.47
N THR A 106 6.18 -2.38 -3.48
CA THR A 106 7.35 -2.68 -2.63
C THR A 106 7.13 -3.94 -1.80
N THR A 107 5.89 -4.20 -1.35
CA THR A 107 5.54 -5.46 -0.65
C THR A 107 5.74 -6.68 -1.55
N VAL A 108 5.30 -6.60 -2.81
CA VAL A 108 5.48 -7.70 -3.77
C VAL A 108 6.96 -7.88 -4.08
N SER A 109 7.71 -6.79 -4.30
CA SER A 109 9.16 -6.85 -4.51
C SER A 109 9.84 -7.62 -3.38
N MET A 110 9.72 -7.14 -2.14
CA MET A 110 10.34 -7.76 -0.96
C MET A 110 9.96 -9.25 -0.79
N VAL A 111 8.67 -9.59 -0.94
CA VAL A 111 8.20 -10.98 -0.76
C VAL A 111 8.80 -11.91 -1.81
N PHE A 112 8.82 -11.51 -3.08
CA PHE A 112 9.37 -12.32 -4.15
C PHE A 112 10.90 -12.33 -4.16
N GLU A 113 11.57 -11.30 -3.67
CA GLU A 113 13.02 -11.28 -3.43
C GLU A 113 13.42 -12.23 -2.32
N LEU A 114 12.74 -12.16 -1.16
CA LEU A 114 12.96 -13.11 -0.07
C LEU A 114 12.74 -14.56 -0.54
N LEU A 115 11.68 -14.79 -1.33
CA LEU A 115 11.41 -16.11 -1.89
C LEU A 115 12.52 -16.54 -2.87
N GLY A 116 12.97 -15.65 -3.75
CA GLY A 116 14.03 -15.94 -4.74
C GLY A 116 15.37 -16.22 -4.08
N GLY A 117 15.79 -15.37 -3.13
CA GLY A 117 17.04 -15.54 -2.39
C GLY A 117 17.04 -16.80 -1.54
N THR A 118 15.93 -17.06 -0.82
CA THR A 118 15.77 -18.29 -0.03
C THR A 118 15.76 -19.52 -0.93
N PHE A 119 15.06 -19.49 -2.05
CA PHE A 119 14.99 -20.63 -2.97
C PHE A 119 16.35 -20.98 -3.56
N ALA A 120 17.22 -19.98 -3.85
CA ALA A 120 18.58 -20.21 -4.32
C ALA A 120 19.41 -21.02 -3.32
N LEU A 121 19.38 -20.63 -2.04
CA LEU A 121 20.13 -21.33 -1.00
C LEU A 121 19.50 -22.65 -0.59
N ALA A 122 18.15 -22.72 -0.59
CA ALA A 122 17.43 -23.96 -0.32
C ALA A 122 17.77 -25.06 -1.34
N LEU A 123 17.89 -24.73 -2.63
CA LEU A 123 18.33 -25.69 -3.65
C LEU A 123 19.73 -26.25 -3.37
N ILE A 124 20.65 -25.41 -2.92
CA ILE A 124 22.02 -25.85 -2.57
C ILE A 124 21.98 -26.76 -1.34
N LYS A 125 21.21 -26.40 -0.30
CA LYS A 125 21.08 -27.20 0.92
C LYS A 125 20.45 -28.54 0.67
N VAL A 126 19.38 -28.58 -0.10
CA VAL A 126 18.68 -29.84 -0.46
C VAL A 126 19.61 -30.73 -1.31
N HIS A 127 20.40 -30.14 -2.21
CA HIS A 127 21.39 -30.92 -3.00
C HIS A 127 22.51 -31.54 -2.15
N ASN A 128 22.90 -30.88 -1.08
CA ASN A 128 23.97 -31.31 -0.18
C ASN A 128 23.48 -32.10 1.05
N SER A 129 22.18 -32.34 1.19
CA SER A 129 21.59 -33.04 2.32
C SER A 129 20.58 -34.09 1.84
N ASP A 130 20.67 -35.29 2.37
CA ASP A 130 19.76 -36.40 2.07
C ASP A 130 18.44 -36.31 2.88
N THR A 131 18.35 -35.38 3.86
CA THR A 131 17.26 -35.35 4.84
C THR A 131 16.37 -34.11 4.76
N LEU A 132 16.83 -33.01 4.09
CA LEU A 132 16.10 -31.76 4.00
C LEU A 132 15.35 -31.63 2.68
N GLY A 133 14.07 -31.29 2.76
CA GLY A 133 13.23 -30.93 1.61
C GLY A 133 13.06 -29.41 1.48
N LEU A 134 12.58 -28.93 0.32
CA LEU A 134 12.28 -27.51 0.09
C LEU A 134 11.21 -26.99 1.07
N GLY A 135 10.25 -27.85 1.46
CA GLY A 135 9.20 -27.49 2.42
C GLY A 135 9.71 -27.25 3.85
N ASP A 136 10.88 -27.81 4.21
CA ASP A 136 11.49 -27.57 5.52
C ASP A 136 12.26 -26.25 5.57
N LEU A 137 12.61 -25.69 4.42
CA LEU A 137 13.42 -24.49 4.30
C LEU A 137 12.57 -23.24 3.95
N ILE A 138 11.52 -23.43 3.17
CA ILE A 138 10.61 -22.37 2.73
C ILE A 138 9.28 -22.51 3.46
N ASN A 139 8.79 -21.44 4.04
CA ASN A 139 7.48 -21.39 4.66
C ASN A 139 6.40 -21.26 3.58
N THR A 140 6.12 -22.36 2.88
CA THR A 140 5.23 -22.41 1.70
C THR A 140 3.82 -21.96 2.02
N ASP A 141 3.26 -22.35 3.17
CA ASP A 141 1.90 -22.01 3.58
C ASP A 141 1.75 -20.50 3.81
N LYS A 142 2.72 -19.91 4.49
CA LYS A 142 2.72 -18.50 4.79
C LYS A 142 3.00 -17.65 3.54
N ALA A 143 3.96 -18.07 2.71
CA ALA A 143 4.26 -17.43 1.44
C ALA A 143 3.03 -17.45 0.51
N LEU A 144 2.35 -18.59 0.37
CA LEU A 144 1.14 -18.72 -0.42
C LEU A 144 0.01 -17.85 0.15
N SER A 145 -0.18 -17.83 1.47
CA SER A 145 -1.17 -16.99 2.14
C SER A 145 -0.95 -15.51 1.84
N VAL A 146 0.30 -15.04 1.90
CA VAL A 146 0.66 -13.65 1.57
C VAL A 146 0.37 -13.33 0.10
N ILE A 147 0.80 -14.18 -0.81
CA ILE A 147 0.57 -14.00 -2.25
C ILE A 147 -0.94 -13.97 -2.55
N MET A 148 -1.70 -14.90 -1.98
CA MET A 148 -3.15 -14.93 -2.14
C MET A 148 -3.83 -13.69 -1.55
N ALA A 149 -3.39 -13.20 -0.38
CA ALA A 149 -3.91 -11.98 0.23
C ALA A 149 -3.70 -10.76 -0.70
N ILE A 150 -2.53 -10.65 -1.33
CA ILE A 150 -2.23 -9.60 -2.30
C ILE A 150 -3.22 -9.64 -3.48
N PHE A 151 -3.40 -10.79 -4.13
CA PHE A 151 -4.30 -10.90 -5.28
C PHE A 151 -5.78 -10.71 -4.91
N VAL A 152 -6.23 -11.28 -3.80
CA VAL A 152 -7.62 -11.13 -3.33
C VAL A 152 -7.90 -9.67 -2.97
N SER A 153 -6.94 -8.96 -2.38
CA SER A 153 -7.09 -7.54 -2.05
C SER A 153 -7.34 -6.66 -3.28
N VAL A 154 -6.75 -7.00 -4.43
CA VAL A 154 -6.96 -6.31 -5.71
C VAL A 154 -8.43 -6.37 -6.14
N ALA A 155 -9.02 -7.57 -6.11
CA ALA A 155 -10.43 -7.76 -6.48
C ALA A 155 -11.39 -7.07 -5.48
N ILE A 156 -11.10 -7.19 -4.19
CA ILE A 156 -11.87 -6.53 -3.11
C ILE A 156 -11.81 -5.02 -3.26
N ALA A 157 -10.61 -4.45 -3.48
CA ALA A 157 -10.41 -3.02 -3.63
C ALA A 157 -11.18 -2.44 -4.82
N PHE A 158 -11.13 -3.12 -5.96
CA PHE A 158 -11.88 -2.71 -7.15
C PHE A 158 -13.39 -2.76 -6.93
N PHE A 159 -13.89 -3.88 -6.41
CA PHE A 159 -15.32 -4.06 -6.18
C PHE A 159 -15.88 -3.05 -5.18
N PHE A 160 -15.24 -2.88 -4.02
CA PHE A 160 -15.69 -1.91 -3.03
C PHE A 160 -15.47 -0.47 -3.51
N GLY A 161 -14.41 -0.18 -4.27
CA GLY A 161 -14.21 1.11 -4.93
C GLY A 161 -15.40 1.49 -5.80
N MET A 162 -15.82 0.55 -6.66
CA MET A 162 -16.99 0.74 -7.53
C MET A 162 -18.29 0.89 -6.72
N LEU A 163 -18.53 0.02 -5.75
CA LEU A 163 -19.76 0.02 -4.95
C LEU A 163 -19.91 1.29 -4.12
N VAL A 164 -18.88 1.65 -3.36
CA VAL A 164 -18.92 2.82 -2.45
C VAL A 164 -19.04 4.12 -3.24
N GLN A 165 -18.33 4.24 -4.37
CA GLN A 165 -18.47 5.42 -5.22
C GLN A 165 -19.85 5.52 -5.85
N TRP A 166 -20.42 4.42 -6.30
CA TRP A 166 -21.77 4.39 -6.82
C TRP A 166 -22.78 4.86 -5.77
N LEU A 167 -22.67 4.35 -4.53
CA LEU A 167 -23.49 4.81 -3.41
C LEU A 167 -23.30 6.30 -3.10
N ALA A 168 -22.04 6.77 -3.10
CA ALA A 168 -21.73 8.19 -2.89
C ALA A 168 -22.39 9.07 -3.96
N ARG A 169 -22.41 8.64 -5.24
CA ARG A 169 -23.09 9.38 -6.32
C ARG A 169 -24.61 9.38 -6.18
N MET A 170 -25.20 8.32 -5.65
CA MET A 170 -26.64 8.32 -5.34
C MET A 170 -27.00 9.42 -4.34
N VAL A 171 -26.10 9.75 -3.40
CA VAL A 171 -26.29 10.78 -2.39
C VAL A 171 -25.90 12.17 -2.91
N PHE A 172 -24.67 12.33 -3.41
CA PHE A 172 -24.07 13.65 -3.66
C PHE A 172 -24.20 14.15 -5.11
N THR A 173 -24.39 13.26 -6.09
CA THR A 173 -24.34 13.61 -7.52
C THR A 173 -23.00 14.28 -7.92
N PHE A 174 -22.84 14.70 -9.17
CA PHE A 174 -21.69 15.51 -9.59
C PHE A 174 -21.81 16.97 -9.15
N ASN A 175 -23.06 17.49 -9.00
CA ASN A 175 -23.33 18.76 -8.35
C ASN A 175 -23.55 18.55 -6.85
N TYR A 176 -22.48 18.23 -6.13
CA TYR A 176 -22.58 17.90 -4.70
C TYR A 176 -23.12 19.06 -3.85
N LYS A 177 -23.02 20.32 -4.32
CA LYS A 177 -23.53 21.49 -3.57
C LYS A 177 -25.05 21.49 -3.41
N SER A 178 -25.78 20.86 -4.32
CA SER A 178 -27.24 20.83 -4.27
C SER A 178 -27.80 19.96 -3.14
N ASN A 179 -27.09 18.92 -2.72
CA ASN A 179 -27.55 17.92 -1.74
C ASN A 179 -26.70 17.87 -0.46
N ILE A 180 -25.99 18.94 -0.14
CA ILE A 180 -24.94 18.94 0.88
C ILE A 180 -25.46 19.17 2.31
N LYS A 181 -26.67 19.71 2.50
CA LYS A 181 -27.12 20.32 3.76
C LYS A 181 -26.93 19.49 5.03
N TYR A 182 -27.26 18.19 4.99
CA TYR A 182 -27.06 17.25 6.12
C TYR A 182 -26.26 16.01 5.71
N SER A 183 -26.31 15.66 4.42
CA SER A 183 -25.60 14.48 3.90
C SER A 183 -24.10 14.57 4.09
N ILE A 184 -23.53 15.79 4.04
CA ILE A 184 -22.10 16.00 4.19
C ILE A 184 -21.62 15.74 5.63
N ALA A 185 -22.42 16.10 6.62
CA ALA A 185 -22.09 15.83 8.03
C ALA A 185 -22.10 14.33 8.32
N LEU A 186 -23.11 13.62 7.81
CA LEU A 186 -23.21 12.17 7.94
C LEU A 186 -22.05 11.47 7.24
N PHE A 187 -21.76 11.84 6.00
CA PHE A 187 -20.63 11.28 5.24
C PHE A 187 -19.28 11.56 5.92
N GLY A 188 -19.08 12.83 6.34
CA GLY A 188 -17.87 13.23 7.06
C GLY A 188 -17.73 12.52 8.41
N GLY A 189 -18.85 12.35 9.13
CA GLY A 189 -18.90 11.59 10.37
C GLY A 189 -18.52 10.14 10.19
N ILE A 190 -19.10 9.45 9.20
CA ILE A 190 -18.75 8.05 8.86
C ILE A 190 -17.27 7.95 8.46
N ALA A 191 -16.80 8.80 7.53
CA ALA A 191 -15.43 8.78 7.05
C ALA A 191 -14.41 9.01 8.17
N SER A 192 -14.60 10.06 8.98
CA SER A 192 -13.72 10.37 10.10
C SER A 192 -13.73 9.30 11.16
N THR A 193 -14.88 8.72 11.48
CA THR A 193 -15.02 7.65 12.47
C THR A 193 -14.32 6.38 11.99
N ALA A 194 -14.50 6.01 10.74
CA ALA A 194 -13.81 4.87 10.15
C ALA A 194 -12.28 5.04 10.24
N ILE A 195 -11.78 6.21 9.85
CA ILE A 195 -10.35 6.54 9.93
C ILE A 195 -9.86 6.43 11.38
N VAL A 196 -10.52 7.10 12.34
CA VAL A 196 -10.10 7.11 13.74
C VAL A 196 -10.17 5.71 14.36
N TYR A 197 -11.21 4.93 14.04
CA TYR A 197 -11.32 3.55 14.51
C TYR A 197 -10.10 2.72 14.13
N PHE A 198 -9.71 2.75 12.86
CA PHE A 198 -8.58 1.95 12.40
C PHE A 198 -7.23 2.51 12.85
N MET A 199 -7.07 3.82 12.90
CA MET A 199 -5.83 4.45 13.36
C MET A 199 -5.61 4.24 14.86
N VAL A 200 -6.62 4.52 15.69
CA VAL A 200 -6.49 4.53 17.15
C VAL A 200 -6.75 3.14 17.73
N ILE A 201 -7.91 2.56 17.42
CA ILE A 201 -8.34 1.31 18.09
C ILE A 201 -7.57 0.10 17.57
N LYS A 202 -7.28 0.05 16.26
CA LYS A 202 -6.56 -1.08 15.64
C LYS A 202 -5.07 -0.82 15.50
N GLY A 203 -4.66 0.38 15.07
CA GLY A 203 -3.26 0.72 14.82
C GLY A 203 -2.43 0.84 16.08
N LEU A 204 -2.97 1.42 17.16
CA LEU A 204 -2.25 1.54 18.44
C LEU A 204 -2.25 0.25 19.28
N LYS A 205 -3.02 -0.76 18.90
CA LYS A 205 -3.14 -1.99 19.68
C LYS A 205 -1.78 -2.66 19.96
N ASP A 206 -0.88 -2.64 19.00
CA ASP A 206 0.44 -3.27 19.10
C ASP A 206 1.57 -2.28 19.39
N SER A 207 1.23 -1.02 19.70
CA SER A 207 2.22 -0.01 20.07
C SER A 207 2.78 -0.25 21.48
N SER A 208 4.04 0.14 21.68
CA SER A 208 4.74 0.04 22.96
C SER A 208 4.16 0.96 24.06
N PHE A 209 3.30 1.92 23.69
CA PHE A 209 2.67 2.86 24.63
C PHE A 209 1.39 2.31 25.28
N MET A 210 0.81 1.23 24.73
CA MET A 210 -0.42 0.65 25.25
C MET A 210 -0.12 -0.41 26.31
N THR A 211 -0.49 -0.11 27.55
CA THR A 211 -0.47 -1.12 28.62
C THR A 211 -1.53 -2.20 28.38
N PRO A 212 -1.35 -3.42 28.94
CA PRO A 212 -2.35 -4.50 28.83
C PRO A 212 -3.74 -4.09 29.30
N GLU A 213 -3.81 -3.30 30.37
CA GLU A 213 -5.05 -2.78 30.95
C GLU A 213 -5.76 -1.82 30.00
N ASN A 214 -5.03 -0.89 29.38
CA ASN A 214 -5.58 0.04 28.39
C ASN A 214 -6.07 -0.70 27.14
N LYS A 215 -5.35 -1.76 26.71
CA LYS A 215 -5.79 -2.61 25.60
C LYS A 215 -7.13 -3.26 25.89
N GLN A 216 -7.26 -3.85 27.05
CA GLN A 216 -8.49 -4.52 27.48
C GLN A 216 -9.64 -3.51 27.56
N TRP A 217 -9.42 -2.36 28.21
CA TRP A 217 -10.45 -1.31 28.32
C TRP A 217 -10.94 -0.82 26.96
N VAL A 218 -10.03 -0.57 26.01
CA VAL A 218 -10.39 -0.16 24.65
C VAL A 218 -11.18 -1.25 23.93
N GLN A 219 -10.83 -2.53 24.10
CA GLN A 219 -11.55 -3.64 23.47
C GLN A 219 -12.96 -3.78 24.02
N GLU A 220 -13.13 -3.70 25.34
CA GLU A 220 -14.43 -3.79 26.01
C GLU A 220 -15.34 -2.61 25.65
N ASN A 221 -14.77 -1.41 25.48
CA ASN A 221 -15.51 -0.18 25.20
C ASN A 221 -15.50 0.24 23.73
N THR A 222 -15.09 -0.63 22.81
CA THR A 222 -14.95 -0.29 21.38
C THR A 222 -16.22 0.31 20.78
N MET A 223 -17.39 -0.28 21.05
CA MET A 223 -18.67 0.19 20.49
C MET A 223 -19.04 1.58 21.03
N MET A 224 -18.81 1.82 22.32
CA MET A 224 -19.01 3.12 22.94
C MET A 224 -18.10 4.18 22.32
N LEU A 225 -16.81 3.87 22.18
CA LEU A 225 -15.82 4.77 21.58
C LEU A 225 -16.20 5.12 20.14
N VAL A 226 -16.52 4.13 19.31
CA VAL A 226 -16.94 4.34 17.91
C VAL A 226 -18.20 5.21 17.85
N SER A 227 -19.21 4.95 18.69
CA SER A 227 -20.44 5.75 18.73
C SER A 227 -20.18 7.20 19.16
N CYS A 228 -19.36 7.41 20.18
CA CYS A 228 -18.97 8.75 20.63
C CYS A 228 -18.21 9.52 19.52
N PHE A 229 -17.23 8.87 18.89
CA PHE A 229 -16.48 9.47 17.77
C PHE A 229 -17.39 9.81 16.59
N PHE A 230 -18.34 8.94 16.27
CA PHE A 230 -19.30 9.18 15.20
C PHE A 230 -20.14 10.42 15.47
N VAL A 231 -20.70 10.54 16.68
CA VAL A 231 -21.52 11.70 17.05
C VAL A 231 -20.68 12.99 17.03
N ILE A 232 -19.51 12.97 17.69
CA ILE A 232 -18.61 14.13 17.76
C ILE A 232 -18.16 14.55 16.35
N SER A 233 -17.71 13.60 15.52
CA SER A 233 -17.27 13.89 14.16
C SER A 233 -18.40 14.42 13.28
N THR A 234 -19.61 13.86 13.40
CA THR A 234 -20.78 14.32 12.63
C THR A 234 -21.15 15.77 13.00
N ILE A 235 -21.16 16.08 14.31
CA ILE A 235 -21.41 17.44 14.79
C ILE A 235 -20.32 18.40 14.31
N LEU A 236 -19.05 18.00 14.42
CA LEU A 236 -17.93 18.81 13.96
C LEU A 236 -18.00 19.11 12.46
N MET A 237 -18.31 18.11 11.63
CA MET A 237 -18.46 18.28 10.18
C MET A 237 -19.65 19.18 9.85
N GLN A 238 -20.73 19.12 10.61
CA GLN A 238 -21.87 20.03 10.44
C GLN A 238 -21.50 21.47 10.81
N ILE A 239 -20.75 21.68 11.90
CA ILE A 239 -20.25 23.01 12.29
C ILE A 239 -19.33 23.58 11.22
N LEU A 240 -18.39 22.79 10.70
CA LEU A 240 -17.51 23.21 9.60
C LEU A 240 -18.30 23.60 8.36
N HIS A 241 -19.36 22.85 8.05
CA HIS A 241 -20.28 23.20 6.94
C HIS A 241 -20.97 24.55 7.17
N TRP A 242 -21.46 24.83 8.37
CA TRP A 242 -22.08 26.12 8.72
C TRP A 242 -21.07 27.28 8.65
N LEU A 243 -19.82 27.02 9.00
CA LEU A 243 -18.71 27.98 8.83
C LEU A 243 -18.26 28.14 7.37
N LYS A 244 -19.01 27.55 6.41
CA LYS A 244 -18.72 27.59 4.95
C LYS A 244 -17.36 26.95 4.57
N VAL A 245 -16.79 26.11 5.42
CA VAL A 245 -15.60 25.30 5.09
C VAL A 245 -16.04 24.17 4.17
N ASN A 246 -15.27 23.90 3.13
CA ASN A 246 -15.53 22.76 2.24
C ASN A 246 -15.15 21.46 2.95
N VAL A 247 -16.14 20.77 3.50
CA VAL A 247 -15.95 19.54 4.28
C VAL A 247 -15.30 18.43 3.46
N PHE A 248 -15.56 18.33 2.15
CA PHE A 248 -14.86 17.34 1.31
C PHE A 248 -13.35 17.58 1.26
N LYS A 249 -12.88 18.85 1.23
CA LYS A 249 -11.45 19.15 1.34
C LYS A 249 -10.88 18.68 2.67
N VAL A 250 -11.61 18.87 3.76
CA VAL A 250 -11.21 18.40 5.10
C VAL A 250 -11.09 16.87 5.11
N ILE A 251 -12.08 16.16 4.56
CA ILE A 251 -12.08 14.70 4.46
C ILE A 251 -10.91 14.20 3.59
N VAL A 252 -10.64 14.86 2.46
CA VAL A 252 -9.51 14.52 1.60
C VAL A 252 -8.18 14.68 2.34
N LEU A 253 -7.98 15.77 3.07
CA LEU A 253 -6.76 16.00 3.83
C LEU A 253 -6.61 15.03 5.01
N LEU A 254 -7.70 14.77 5.73
CA LEU A 254 -7.73 13.75 6.79
C LEU A 254 -7.47 12.36 6.24
N GLY A 255 -8.07 12.03 5.09
CA GLY A 255 -7.85 10.78 4.39
C GLY A 255 -6.41 10.63 3.89
N THR A 256 -5.80 11.71 3.40
CA THR A 256 -4.37 11.73 3.02
C THR A 256 -3.47 11.43 4.21
N PHE A 257 -3.72 12.09 5.35
CA PHE A 257 -3.01 11.82 6.60
C PHE A 257 -3.15 10.36 7.03
N ALA A 258 -4.39 9.87 7.06
CA ALA A 258 -4.71 8.52 7.49
C ALA A 258 -4.11 7.44 6.59
N LEU A 259 -4.18 7.65 5.27
CA LEU A 259 -3.62 6.70 4.31
C LEU A 259 -2.09 6.72 4.34
N ALA A 260 -1.46 7.88 4.52
CA ALA A 260 -0.02 8.01 4.70
C ALA A 260 0.45 7.32 6.00
N LEU A 261 -0.33 7.42 7.09
CA LEU A 261 -0.07 6.73 8.35
C LEU A 261 -0.24 5.22 8.19
N ALA A 262 -1.32 4.77 7.53
CA ALA A 262 -1.58 3.36 7.27
C ALA A 262 -0.49 2.75 6.35
N PHE A 263 -0.06 3.48 5.32
CA PHE A 263 1.07 3.15 4.47
C PHE A 263 2.34 2.90 5.29
N ALA A 264 2.75 3.88 6.10
CA ALA A 264 3.94 3.72 6.94
C ALA A 264 3.81 2.55 7.93
N GLY A 265 2.62 2.30 8.46
CA GLY A 265 2.34 1.16 9.34
C GLY A 265 2.46 -0.20 8.64
N ASN A 266 2.12 -0.28 7.35
CA ASN A 266 2.15 -1.52 6.56
C ASN A 266 3.47 -1.71 5.82
N ASP A 267 3.99 -0.66 5.15
CA ASP A 267 5.07 -0.80 4.18
C ASP A 267 6.47 -0.48 4.75
N LEU A 268 6.58 0.03 5.97
CA LEU A 268 7.89 0.26 6.59
C LEU A 268 8.74 -1.01 6.66
N VAL A 269 8.11 -2.18 6.84
CA VAL A 269 8.80 -3.48 6.86
C VAL A 269 9.48 -3.80 5.53
N ASN A 270 8.93 -3.32 4.42
CA ASN A 270 9.49 -3.58 3.09
C ASN A 270 10.88 -2.95 2.96
N PHE A 271 11.11 -1.80 3.60
CA PHE A 271 12.36 -1.03 3.50
C PHE A 271 13.36 -1.34 4.60
N ILE A 272 12.89 -1.44 5.87
CA ILE A 272 13.82 -1.63 7.00
C ILE A 272 13.69 -3.00 7.67
N GLY A 273 12.69 -3.81 7.31
CA GLY A 273 12.51 -5.14 7.91
C GLY A 273 13.68 -6.06 7.63
N VAL A 274 14.14 -6.10 6.38
CA VAL A 274 15.30 -6.89 5.93
C VAL A 274 16.61 -6.43 6.59
N PRO A 275 16.99 -5.13 6.55
CA PRO A 275 18.16 -4.63 7.28
C PRO A 275 18.11 -4.89 8.78
N LEU A 276 16.93 -4.75 9.42
CA LEU A 276 16.78 -5.00 10.85
C LEU A 276 16.84 -6.49 11.22
N ALA A 277 16.37 -7.36 10.32
CA ALA A 277 16.59 -8.81 10.47
C ALA A 277 18.09 -9.14 10.43
N GLY A 278 18.82 -8.56 9.49
CA GLY A 278 20.28 -8.69 9.41
C GLY A 278 21.00 -8.14 10.65
N TYR A 279 20.59 -6.98 11.13
CA TYR A 279 21.12 -6.40 12.38
C TYR A 279 20.85 -7.28 13.60
N SER A 280 19.63 -7.81 13.75
CA SER A 280 19.31 -8.77 14.83
C SER A 280 20.15 -10.03 14.73
N SER A 281 20.35 -10.57 13.52
CA SER A 281 21.18 -11.74 13.27
C SER A 281 22.64 -11.49 13.66
N PHE A 282 23.17 -10.31 13.33
CA PHE A 282 24.53 -9.93 13.67
C PHE A 282 24.74 -9.79 15.17
N ILE A 283 23.79 -9.17 15.90
CA ILE A 283 23.86 -9.06 17.36
C ILE A 283 23.85 -10.44 18.01
N ASP A 284 22.96 -11.32 17.59
CA ASP A 284 22.87 -12.68 18.14
C ASP A 284 24.13 -13.49 17.85
N TYR A 285 24.62 -13.45 16.61
CA TYR A 285 25.86 -14.11 16.25
C TYR A 285 27.07 -13.62 17.06
N THR A 286 27.20 -12.29 17.25
CA THR A 286 28.33 -11.73 18.03
C THR A 286 28.25 -12.07 19.52
N ALA A 287 27.05 -12.24 20.06
CA ALA A 287 26.83 -12.60 21.46
C ALA A 287 27.01 -14.11 21.71
N ASN A 288 26.53 -14.97 20.81
CA ASN A 288 26.34 -16.40 21.07
C ASN A 288 27.03 -17.32 20.05
N GLY A 289 27.39 -16.82 18.86
CA GLY A 289 27.79 -17.64 17.71
C GLY A 289 29.28 -17.63 17.40
N THR A 290 30.08 -16.75 18.00
CA THR A 290 31.50 -16.55 17.66
C THR A 290 32.36 -17.77 17.87
N SER A 291 32.01 -18.66 18.80
CA SER A 291 32.73 -19.91 19.08
C SER A 291 32.49 -21.00 18.04
N VAL A 292 31.38 -20.96 17.34
CA VAL A 292 30.97 -21.99 16.35
C VAL A 292 31.29 -21.53 14.92
N GLY A 293 31.42 -20.24 14.71
CA GLY A 293 31.67 -19.65 13.38
C GLY A 293 30.37 -19.34 12.61
N PRO A 294 30.48 -18.50 11.52
CA PRO A 294 29.30 -18.02 10.78
C PRO A 294 28.58 -19.14 10.00
N ASP A 295 29.27 -20.19 9.62
CA ASP A 295 28.75 -21.32 8.85
C ASP A 295 28.25 -22.47 9.75
N GLY A 296 28.35 -22.33 11.08
CA GLY A 296 27.86 -23.30 12.06
C GLY A 296 26.79 -22.78 12.99
N PHE A 297 26.51 -21.46 13.01
CA PHE A 297 25.55 -20.85 13.92
C PHE A 297 24.18 -20.71 13.28
N LEU A 298 23.20 -21.49 13.74
CA LEU A 298 21.82 -21.48 13.27
C LEU A 298 21.04 -20.26 13.80
N MET A 299 20.23 -19.65 12.94
CA MET A 299 19.50 -18.41 13.23
C MET A 299 18.12 -18.62 13.85
N THR A 300 18.02 -19.50 14.84
CA THR A 300 16.78 -19.81 15.57
C THR A 300 16.17 -18.59 16.28
N SER A 301 16.98 -17.60 16.65
CA SER A 301 16.54 -16.36 17.30
C SER A 301 15.60 -15.52 16.43
N LEU A 302 15.67 -15.66 15.10
CA LEU A 302 14.76 -14.97 14.19
C LEU A 302 13.32 -15.48 14.25
N MET A 303 13.06 -16.65 14.83
CA MET A 303 11.70 -17.16 15.07
C MET A 303 10.92 -16.34 16.12
N GLY A 304 11.62 -15.62 16.99
CA GLY A 304 11.01 -14.74 17.97
C GLY A 304 10.45 -13.45 17.34
N SER A 305 9.47 -12.84 18.03
CA SER A 305 8.89 -11.56 17.61
C SER A 305 9.94 -10.45 17.52
N ALA A 306 9.86 -9.65 16.47
CA ALA A 306 10.76 -8.53 16.26
C ALA A 306 10.58 -7.47 17.35
N LYS A 307 11.67 -7.13 18.04
CA LYS A 307 11.75 -6.00 18.96
C LYS A 307 12.57 -4.90 18.29
N THR A 308 11.89 -4.04 17.52
CA THR A 308 12.57 -2.96 16.82
C THR A 308 12.81 -1.78 17.78
N PRO A 309 14.06 -1.34 17.98
CA PRO A 309 14.36 -0.15 18.76
C PRO A 309 13.68 1.08 18.15
N TRP A 310 13.02 1.87 19.00
CA TRP A 310 12.22 3.02 18.58
C TRP A 310 13.00 4.08 17.77
N TYR A 311 14.29 4.23 18.02
CA TYR A 311 15.14 5.18 17.31
C TYR A 311 15.33 4.82 15.81
N PHE A 312 15.30 3.54 15.45
CA PHE A 312 15.29 3.13 14.03
C PHE A 312 13.99 3.51 13.35
N LEU A 313 12.86 3.38 14.04
CA LEU A 313 11.55 3.75 13.50
C LEU A 313 11.44 5.26 13.25
N ILE A 314 11.91 6.06 14.21
CA ILE A 314 11.95 7.53 14.08
C ILE A 314 12.92 7.95 12.96
N GLY A 315 14.11 7.34 12.92
CA GLY A 315 15.10 7.60 11.87
C GLY A 315 14.56 7.27 10.49
N ALA A 316 13.93 6.11 10.33
CA ALA A 316 13.29 5.72 9.07
C ALA A 316 12.16 6.69 8.68
N GLY A 317 11.29 7.06 9.62
CA GLY A 317 10.25 8.07 9.40
C GLY A 317 10.81 9.41 8.91
N ALA A 318 11.92 9.87 9.48
CA ALA A 318 12.58 11.10 9.05
C ALA A 318 13.15 11.00 7.62
N VAL A 319 13.79 9.87 7.28
CA VAL A 319 14.30 9.60 5.92
C VAL A 319 13.14 9.52 4.91
N MET A 320 12.04 8.86 5.27
CA MET A 320 10.85 8.76 4.42
C MET A 320 10.25 10.15 4.12
N VAL A 321 10.14 11.01 5.13
CA VAL A 321 9.64 12.39 4.95
C VAL A 321 10.60 13.20 4.09
N TYR A 322 11.90 13.07 4.30
CA TYR A 322 12.91 13.72 3.46
C TYR A 322 12.79 13.26 1.99
N ALA A 323 12.70 11.96 1.75
CA ALA A 323 12.51 11.38 0.42
C ALA A 323 11.22 11.90 -0.25
N LEU A 324 10.10 11.91 0.48
CA LEU A 324 8.83 12.44 0.00
C LEU A 324 8.94 13.90 -0.46
N CYS A 325 9.67 14.74 0.28
CA CYS A 325 9.81 16.16 -0.04
C CYS A 325 10.77 16.44 -1.18
N THR A 326 11.74 15.56 -1.45
CA THR A 326 12.85 15.81 -2.40
C THR A 326 12.75 15.03 -3.70
N SER A 327 11.97 13.94 -3.75
CA SER A 327 11.89 13.05 -4.90
C SER A 327 11.16 13.68 -6.09
N LYS A 328 11.90 13.87 -7.19
CA LYS A 328 11.32 14.28 -8.47
C LYS A 328 10.65 13.10 -9.21
N LYS A 329 11.11 11.87 -9.00
CA LYS A 329 10.56 10.66 -9.64
C LYS A 329 9.15 10.36 -9.16
N ALA A 330 8.83 10.66 -7.89
CA ALA A 330 7.49 10.51 -7.32
C ALA A 330 6.43 11.27 -8.13
N HIS A 331 6.76 12.44 -8.67
CA HIS A 331 5.82 13.21 -9.51
C HIS A 331 5.42 12.47 -10.80
N ALA A 332 6.35 11.74 -11.43
CA ALA A 332 6.06 10.98 -12.64
C ALA A 332 5.09 9.82 -12.34
N VAL A 333 5.32 9.10 -11.24
CA VAL A 333 4.46 7.99 -10.80
C VAL A 333 3.05 8.49 -10.44
N ILE A 334 2.96 9.62 -9.69
CA ILE A 334 1.68 10.26 -9.35
C ILE A 334 0.92 10.66 -10.63
N LYS A 335 1.61 11.28 -11.60
CA LYS A 335 1.01 11.70 -12.86
C LYS A 335 0.38 10.53 -13.60
N THR A 336 1.09 9.41 -13.75
CA THR A 336 0.57 8.19 -14.41
C THR A 336 -0.72 7.71 -13.76
N SER A 337 -0.76 7.61 -12.43
CA SER A 337 -1.96 7.15 -11.71
C SER A 337 -3.12 8.13 -11.82
N VAL A 338 -2.86 9.44 -11.76
CA VAL A 338 -3.88 10.49 -11.88
C VAL A 338 -4.45 10.50 -13.31
N ASP A 339 -3.62 10.38 -14.34
CA ASP A 339 -4.06 10.41 -15.73
C ASP A 339 -4.94 9.19 -16.07
N LEU A 340 -4.61 7.99 -15.58
CA LEU A 340 -5.45 6.80 -15.75
C LEU A 340 -6.81 6.90 -15.05
N SER A 341 -6.91 7.67 -13.98
CA SER A 341 -8.15 7.87 -13.20
C SER A 341 -8.94 9.12 -13.58
N ARG A 342 -8.51 9.89 -14.60
CA ARG A 342 -9.15 11.13 -15.04
C ARG A 342 -10.63 10.98 -15.36
N GLN A 343 -11.41 12.00 -15.06
CA GLN A 343 -12.83 12.06 -15.34
C GLN A 343 -13.13 12.60 -16.76
N ASP A 344 -12.26 13.46 -17.25
CA ASP A 344 -12.37 14.06 -18.57
C ASP A 344 -11.61 13.27 -19.63
N GLU A 345 -11.93 13.49 -20.92
CA GLU A 345 -11.15 13.03 -22.05
C GLU A 345 -9.83 13.80 -22.08
N GLY A 346 -8.72 13.13 -21.82
CA GLY A 346 -7.37 13.70 -21.82
C GLY A 346 -6.50 13.08 -22.92
N GLU A 347 -5.23 13.50 -22.98
CA GLU A 347 -4.25 12.85 -23.87
C GLU A 347 -4.10 11.38 -23.44
N GLU A 348 -4.39 10.48 -24.38
CA GLU A 348 -4.31 9.03 -24.14
C GLU A 348 -2.86 8.57 -24.36
N ASN A 349 -2.17 8.23 -23.27
CA ASN A 349 -0.77 7.80 -23.30
C ASN A 349 -0.56 6.33 -23.72
N PHE A 350 -1.64 5.56 -23.81
CA PHE A 350 -1.58 4.12 -24.10
C PHE A 350 -2.26 3.78 -25.42
N GLY A 351 -1.69 2.84 -26.16
CA GLY A 351 -2.29 2.32 -27.40
C GLY A 351 -3.49 1.40 -27.13
N SER A 352 -4.22 0.99 -28.16
CA SER A 352 -5.33 0.03 -28.03
C SER A 352 -4.84 -1.41 -28.16
N THR A 353 -5.25 -2.30 -27.27
CA THR A 353 -4.95 -3.73 -27.34
C THR A 353 -6.21 -4.57 -27.66
N PRO A 354 -6.07 -5.76 -28.30
CA PRO A 354 -7.20 -6.67 -28.55
C PRO A 354 -7.90 -7.12 -27.27
N ILE A 355 -7.14 -7.34 -26.18
CA ILE A 355 -7.66 -7.73 -24.87
C ILE A 355 -8.55 -6.64 -24.29
N ALA A 356 -8.08 -5.37 -24.31
CA ALA A 356 -8.87 -4.24 -23.83
C ALA A 356 -10.17 -4.08 -24.63
N ARG A 357 -10.13 -4.24 -25.95
CA ARG A 357 -11.35 -4.19 -26.80
C ARG A 357 -12.34 -5.30 -26.44
N THR A 358 -11.87 -6.50 -26.15
CA THR A 358 -12.73 -7.62 -25.75
C THR A 358 -13.36 -7.36 -24.39
N LEU A 359 -12.60 -6.85 -23.40
CA LEU A 359 -13.11 -6.49 -22.08
C LEU A 359 -14.14 -5.38 -22.14
N VAL A 360 -13.91 -4.34 -22.95
CA VAL A 360 -14.91 -3.25 -23.17
C VAL A 360 -16.20 -3.82 -23.76
N ARG A 361 -16.12 -4.67 -24.81
CA ARG A 361 -17.30 -5.30 -25.41
C ARG A 361 -18.07 -6.16 -24.40
N PHE A 362 -17.37 -6.96 -23.61
CA PHE A 362 -17.98 -7.77 -22.56
C PHE A 362 -18.68 -6.91 -21.52
N SER A 363 -18.03 -5.85 -21.02
CA SER A 363 -18.59 -4.92 -20.05
C SER A 363 -19.84 -4.21 -20.60
N LEU A 364 -19.84 -3.79 -21.86
CA LEU A 364 -21.00 -3.18 -22.53
C LEU A 364 -22.15 -4.18 -22.68
N THR A 365 -21.85 -5.43 -23.01
CA THR A 365 -22.86 -6.49 -23.12
C THR A 365 -23.53 -6.75 -21.78
N LEU A 366 -22.73 -6.82 -20.70
CA LEU A 366 -23.21 -6.99 -19.32
C LEU A 366 -24.08 -5.79 -18.89
N ALA A 367 -23.61 -4.57 -19.14
CA ALA A 367 -24.35 -3.33 -18.83
C ALA A 367 -25.68 -3.26 -19.57
N ASN A 368 -25.71 -3.65 -20.84
CA ASN A 368 -26.94 -3.74 -21.64
C ASN A 368 -27.90 -4.81 -21.10
N GLY A 369 -27.39 -5.96 -20.65
CA GLY A 369 -28.16 -6.99 -19.98
C GLY A 369 -28.85 -6.47 -18.71
N ILE A 370 -28.07 -5.85 -17.83
CA ILE A 370 -28.59 -5.22 -16.58
C ILE A 370 -29.60 -4.13 -16.89
N SER A 371 -29.32 -3.29 -17.91
CA SER A 371 -30.22 -2.22 -18.32
C SER A 371 -31.59 -2.74 -18.84
N ARG A 372 -31.67 -3.96 -19.39
CA ARG A 372 -32.94 -4.57 -19.82
C ARG A 372 -33.80 -5.02 -18.65
N ILE A 373 -33.18 -5.42 -17.54
CA ILE A 373 -33.89 -5.90 -16.34
C ILE A 373 -34.29 -4.72 -15.44
N THR A 374 -33.63 -3.57 -15.57
CA THR A 374 -33.88 -2.40 -14.73
C THR A 374 -35.14 -1.67 -15.18
N PRO A 375 -36.12 -1.39 -14.28
CA PRO A 375 -37.34 -0.61 -14.62
C PRO A 375 -36.99 0.76 -15.20
N PRO A 376 -37.75 1.27 -16.17
CA PRO A 376 -37.47 2.56 -16.82
C PRO A 376 -37.49 3.77 -15.84
N SER A 377 -38.27 3.71 -14.80
CA SER A 377 -38.29 4.73 -13.72
C SER A 377 -36.99 4.75 -12.91
N ALA A 378 -36.50 3.58 -12.52
CA ALA A 378 -35.23 3.45 -11.81
C ALA A 378 -34.05 3.88 -12.68
N LYS A 379 -34.07 3.51 -13.97
CA LYS A 379 -33.04 3.93 -14.93
C LYS A 379 -32.99 5.44 -15.06
N ARG A 380 -34.15 6.09 -15.28
CA ARG A 380 -34.23 7.56 -15.36
C ARG A 380 -33.75 8.24 -14.08
N TRP A 381 -34.12 7.72 -12.92
CA TRP A 381 -33.66 8.25 -11.62
C TRP A 381 -32.13 8.10 -11.46
N ILE A 382 -31.55 6.93 -11.79
CA ILE A 382 -30.10 6.73 -11.76
C ILE A 382 -29.41 7.71 -12.73
N ASP A 383 -29.89 7.83 -13.97
CA ASP A 383 -29.27 8.70 -14.97
C ASP A 383 -29.28 10.18 -14.54
N THR A 384 -30.29 10.64 -13.78
CA THR A 384 -30.28 12.00 -13.22
C THR A 384 -29.18 12.21 -12.18
N ARG A 385 -28.74 11.13 -11.46
CA ARG A 385 -27.67 11.22 -10.48
C ARG A 385 -26.27 11.28 -11.11
N PHE A 386 -26.14 10.79 -12.35
CA PHE A 386 -24.86 10.72 -13.07
C PHE A 386 -24.73 11.78 -14.17
N ARG A 387 -25.44 12.89 -14.10
CA ARG A 387 -25.28 14.02 -15.02
C ARG A 387 -23.93 14.70 -14.77
N LYS A 388 -23.06 14.68 -15.79
CA LYS A 388 -21.73 15.30 -15.73
C LYS A 388 -21.73 16.79 -16.07
N ASP A 389 -22.75 17.27 -16.77
CA ASP A 389 -22.88 18.66 -17.24
C ASP A 389 -22.84 19.69 -16.09
N GLU A 390 -23.19 19.25 -14.89
CA GLU A 390 -23.19 20.07 -13.68
C GLU A 390 -22.01 19.76 -12.74
N ALA A 391 -20.98 19.05 -13.21
CA ALA A 391 -19.88 18.61 -12.36
C ALA A 391 -19.08 19.78 -11.80
N ILE A 392 -18.88 19.78 -10.47
CA ILE A 392 -18.08 20.77 -9.77
C ILE A 392 -16.65 20.21 -9.65
N ILE A 393 -15.82 20.51 -10.64
CA ILE A 393 -14.41 20.13 -10.70
C ILE A 393 -13.57 21.41 -10.66
N ALA A 394 -12.50 21.42 -9.87
CA ALA A 394 -11.57 22.55 -9.85
C ALA A 394 -10.81 22.62 -11.19
N ASP A 395 -10.49 23.83 -11.64
CA ASP A 395 -9.76 24.04 -12.89
C ASP A 395 -8.45 23.21 -12.94
N GLY A 396 -8.38 22.33 -13.96
CA GLY A 396 -7.26 21.43 -14.19
C GLY A 396 -7.15 20.28 -13.15
N ALA A 397 -8.19 20.01 -12.34
CA ALA A 397 -8.26 18.78 -11.55
C ALA A 397 -8.67 17.59 -12.43
N ALA A 398 -8.17 16.41 -12.11
CA ALA A 398 -8.48 15.19 -12.85
C ALA A 398 -9.86 14.62 -12.51
N PHE A 399 -10.33 14.85 -11.29
CA PHE A 399 -11.63 14.41 -10.78
C PHE A 399 -12.09 15.26 -9.59
N ASP A 400 -13.32 15.08 -9.16
CA ASP A 400 -13.92 15.87 -8.10
C ASP A 400 -13.53 15.42 -6.68
N LEU A 401 -13.88 16.25 -5.69
CA LEU A 401 -13.57 16.01 -4.28
C LEU A 401 -14.36 14.83 -3.68
N VAL A 402 -15.53 14.48 -4.21
CA VAL A 402 -16.32 13.34 -3.73
C VAL A 402 -15.55 12.04 -4.00
N ARG A 403 -15.09 11.86 -5.24
CA ARG A 403 -14.27 10.70 -5.62
C ARG A 403 -12.96 10.65 -4.85
N ALA A 404 -12.28 11.80 -4.71
CA ALA A 404 -11.03 11.87 -3.92
C ALA A 404 -11.25 11.43 -2.47
N SER A 405 -12.36 11.86 -1.85
CA SER A 405 -12.71 11.45 -0.48
C SER A 405 -12.94 9.95 -0.37
N VAL A 406 -13.72 9.37 -1.30
CA VAL A 406 -13.99 7.93 -1.33
C VAL A 406 -12.69 7.14 -1.53
N ASN A 407 -11.84 7.55 -2.49
CA ASN A 407 -10.56 6.88 -2.74
C ASN A 407 -9.70 6.79 -1.49
N LEU A 408 -9.46 7.91 -0.81
CA LEU A 408 -8.56 7.97 0.35
C LEU A 408 -9.12 7.25 1.56
N VAL A 409 -10.39 7.44 1.86
CA VAL A 409 -11.03 6.81 3.03
C VAL A 409 -11.13 5.30 2.84
N LEU A 410 -11.59 4.85 1.69
CA LEU A 410 -11.78 3.42 1.43
C LEU A 410 -10.44 2.69 1.33
N ALA A 411 -9.45 3.25 0.62
CA ALA A 411 -8.13 2.65 0.54
C ALA A 411 -7.47 2.55 1.92
N GLY A 412 -7.51 3.63 2.71
CA GLY A 412 -6.99 3.63 4.07
C GLY A 412 -7.68 2.60 4.96
N LEU A 413 -9.00 2.44 4.83
CA LEU A 413 -9.79 1.45 5.53
C LEU A 413 -9.34 0.02 5.19
N LEU A 414 -9.27 -0.30 3.89
CA LEU A 414 -8.89 -1.64 3.43
C LEU A 414 -7.47 -2.02 3.86
N ILE A 415 -6.51 -1.09 3.75
CA ILE A 415 -5.13 -1.30 4.18
C ILE A 415 -5.08 -1.51 5.71
N ALA A 416 -5.76 -0.68 6.47
CA ALA A 416 -5.79 -0.80 7.93
C ALA A 416 -6.44 -2.13 8.40
N VAL A 417 -7.47 -2.62 7.69
CA VAL A 417 -8.03 -3.96 7.93
C VAL A 417 -6.98 -5.04 7.69
N GLY A 418 -6.30 -5.00 6.54
CA GLY A 418 -5.23 -5.97 6.22
C GLY A 418 -4.12 -5.97 7.26
N THR A 419 -3.62 -4.79 7.62
CA THR A 419 -2.59 -4.64 8.66
C THR A 419 -3.05 -5.18 10.01
N SER A 420 -4.32 -4.94 10.40
CA SER A 420 -4.89 -5.47 11.65
C SER A 420 -4.99 -6.99 11.71
N LEU A 421 -5.08 -7.62 10.54
CA LEU A 421 -5.07 -9.08 10.37
C LEU A 421 -3.65 -9.64 10.18
N LYS A 422 -2.61 -8.79 10.26
CA LYS A 422 -1.21 -9.14 9.98
C LYS A 422 -0.99 -9.72 8.58
N LEU A 423 -1.83 -9.33 7.64
CA LEU A 423 -1.68 -9.67 6.23
C LEU A 423 -0.97 -8.52 5.52
N PRO A 424 0.23 -8.73 4.97
CA PRO A 424 0.92 -7.72 4.19
C PRO A 424 0.15 -7.54 2.87
N LEU A 425 -0.48 -6.40 2.74
CA LEU A 425 -1.17 -6.01 1.51
C LEU A 425 -0.27 -5.07 0.71
N SER A 426 -0.40 -5.12 -0.61
CA SER A 426 0.17 -4.09 -1.45
C SER A 426 -0.67 -2.83 -1.39
N THR A 427 -0.16 -1.80 -0.72
CA THR A 427 -0.82 -0.49 -0.63
C THR A 427 -1.02 0.11 -2.02
N THR A 428 -0.04 -0.05 -2.92
CA THR A 428 -0.11 0.40 -4.31
C THR A 428 -1.25 -0.28 -5.07
N TYR A 429 -1.39 -1.60 -4.95
CA TYR A 429 -2.46 -2.32 -5.65
C TYR A 429 -3.84 -1.95 -5.13
N VAL A 430 -4.00 -1.86 -3.81
CA VAL A 430 -5.27 -1.48 -3.18
C VAL A 430 -5.68 -0.07 -3.59
N THR A 431 -4.79 0.91 -3.47
CA THR A 431 -5.11 2.32 -3.79
C THR A 431 -5.38 2.52 -5.28
N PHE A 432 -4.59 1.89 -6.14
CA PHE A 432 -4.79 1.94 -7.58
C PHE A 432 -6.14 1.30 -7.98
N MET A 433 -6.46 0.14 -7.44
CA MET A 433 -7.71 -0.55 -7.78
C MET A 433 -8.95 0.13 -7.20
N VAL A 434 -8.88 0.74 -6.02
CA VAL A 434 -9.94 1.62 -5.53
C VAL A 434 -10.15 2.78 -6.50
N ALA A 435 -9.08 3.46 -6.94
CA ALA A 435 -9.17 4.57 -7.89
C ALA A 435 -9.77 4.14 -9.24
N MET A 436 -9.44 2.95 -9.73
CA MET A 436 -10.02 2.39 -10.96
C MET A 436 -11.49 2.03 -10.77
N GLY A 437 -11.86 1.40 -9.67
CA GLY A 437 -13.24 1.06 -9.33
C GLY A 437 -14.13 2.30 -9.23
N THR A 438 -13.66 3.33 -8.52
CA THR A 438 -14.38 4.60 -8.40
C THR A 438 -14.50 5.33 -9.75
N SER A 439 -13.46 5.28 -10.58
CA SER A 439 -13.47 5.84 -11.94
C SER A 439 -14.49 5.16 -12.83
N LEU A 440 -14.59 3.84 -12.76
CA LEU A 440 -15.58 3.06 -13.49
C LEU A 440 -17.01 3.38 -13.01
N ALA A 441 -17.23 3.44 -11.69
CA ALA A 441 -18.53 3.79 -11.11
C ALA A 441 -19.01 5.19 -11.56
N ASP A 442 -18.10 6.13 -11.69
CA ASP A 442 -18.38 7.50 -12.16
C ASP A 442 -18.64 7.59 -13.66
N ARG A 443 -18.63 6.46 -14.35
CA ARG A 443 -18.74 6.43 -15.82
C ARG A 443 -17.69 7.35 -16.49
N ALA A 444 -16.51 7.47 -15.85
CA ALA A 444 -15.43 8.35 -16.33
C ALA A 444 -14.84 7.87 -17.66
N TRP A 445 -15.03 6.59 -17.99
CA TRP A 445 -14.55 5.98 -19.22
C TRP A 445 -15.62 6.11 -20.30
N GLY A 446 -15.43 7.03 -21.25
CA GLY A 446 -16.22 7.13 -22.45
C GLY A 446 -16.01 5.89 -23.34
N ARG A 447 -16.90 5.68 -24.33
CA ARG A 447 -16.87 4.47 -25.17
C ARG A 447 -15.53 4.32 -25.89
N ASP A 448 -14.97 5.41 -26.38
CA ASP A 448 -13.74 5.39 -27.17
C ASP A 448 -12.50 5.44 -26.28
N SER A 449 -12.49 6.24 -25.19
CA SER A 449 -11.39 6.31 -24.23
C SER A 449 -11.27 5.06 -23.34
N ALA A 450 -12.34 4.29 -23.15
CA ALA A 450 -12.34 3.08 -22.32
C ALA A 450 -11.30 2.06 -22.76
N VAL A 451 -11.11 1.85 -24.07
CA VAL A 451 -10.14 0.87 -24.60
C VAL A 451 -8.71 1.27 -24.22
N TYR A 452 -8.37 2.55 -24.35
CA TYR A 452 -7.02 3.06 -24.04
C TYR A 452 -6.75 3.00 -22.54
N ARG A 453 -7.71 3.39 -21.72
CA ARG A 453 -7.59 3.34 -20.24
C ARG A 453 -7.50 1.91 -19.73
N ILE A 454 -8.31 0.98 -20.23
CA ILE A 454 -8.18 -0.44 -19.88
C ILE A 454 -6.83 -0.98 -20.32
N THR A 455 -6.31 -0.58 -21.48
CA THR A 455 -4.94 -0.95 -21.88
C THR A 455 -3.91 -0.43 -20.88
N GLY A 456 -4.03 0.82 -20.44
CA GLY A 456 -3.15 1.39 -19.41
C GLY A 456 -3.23 0.63 -18.09
N VAL A 457 -4.44 0.32 -17.60
CA VAL A 457 -4.65 -0.50 -16.40
C VAL A 457 -4.04 -1.88 -16.53
N LEU A 458 -4.25 -2.54 -17.67
CA LEU A 458 -3.65 -3.86 -17.95
C LEU A 458 -2.12 -3.79 -18.05
N SER A 459 -1.57 -2.69 -18.56
CA SER A 459 -0.11 -2.48 -18.59
C SER A 459 0.48 -2.32 -17.19
N VAL A 460 -0.21 -1.59 -16.30
CA VAL A 460 0.19 -1.47 -14.89
C VAL A 460 0.10 -2.83 -14.18
N ILE A 461 -1.01 -3.56 -14.35
CA ILE A 461 -1.17 -4.91 -13.79
C ILE A 461 -0.10 -5.87 -14.36
N GLY A 462 0.18 -5.81 -15.66
CA GLY A 462 1.26 -6.56 -16.29
C GLY A 462 2.63 -6.22 -15.69
N GLY A 463 2.87 -4.94 -15.40
CA GLY A 463 4.05 -4.47 -14.68
C GLY A 463 4.20 -5.12 -13.30
N TRP A 464 3.12 -5.35 -12.58
CA TRP A 464 3.14 -6.03 -11.28
C TRP A 464 3.66 -7.48 -11.35
N PHE A 465 3.24 -8.22 -12.39
CA PHE A 465 3.76 -9.58 -12.62
C PHE A 465 5.23 -9.56 -13.04
N ILE A 466 5.62 -8.56 -13.84
CA ILE A 466 7.04 -8.36 -14.22
C ILE A 466 7.86 -8.04 -12.98
N THR A 467 7.39 -7.19 -12.09
CA THR A 467 8.06 -6.90 -10.81
C THR A 467 8.29 -8.17 -10.02
N ALA A 468 7.25 -8.98 -9.80
CA ALA A 468 7.35 -10.23 -9.03
C ALA A 468 8.37 -11.20 -9.66
N GLY A 469 8.29 -11.41 -10.98
CA GLY A 469 9.22 -12.29 -11.70
C GLY A 469 10.66 -11.78 -11.71
N ALA A 470 10.87 -10.48 -11.89
CA ALA A 470 12.19 -9.85 -11.87
C ALA A 470 12.78 -9.87 -10.46
N ALA A 471 12.00 -9.51 -9.43
CA ALA A 471 12.38 -9.56 -8.03
C ALA A 471 12.91 -10.96 -7.65
N PHE A 472 12.09 -11.98 -7.92
CA PHE A 472 12.49 -13.37 -7.67
C PHE A 472 13.77 -13.75 -8.41
N THR A 473 13.82 -13.51 -9.72
CA THR A 473 14.92 -13.98 -10.58
C THR A 473 16.22 -13.27 -10.27
N ILE A 474 16.21 -11.94 -10.13
CA ILE A 474 17.43 -11.16 -9.86
C ILE A 474 17.97 -11.56 -8.48
N CYS A 475 17.10 -11.58 -7.46
CA CYS A 475 17.52 -11.94 -6.10
C CYS A 475 18.05 -13.37 -6.02
N PHE A 476 17.46 -14.34 -6.75
CA PHE A 476 17.97 -15.71 -6.86
C PHE A 476 19.42 -15.74 -7.36
N PHE A 477 19.72 -15.02 -8.44
CA PHE A 477 21.09 -15.02 -9.00
C PHE A 477 22.07 -14.25 -8.13
N VAL A 478 21.64 -13.15 -7.50
CA VAL A 478 22.50 -12.38 -6.58
C VAL A 478 22.82 -13.21 -5.35
N ALA A 479 21.85 -13.84 -4.70
CA ALA A 479 22.07 -14.71 -3.54
C ALA A 479 23.01 -15.87 -3.86
N ARG A 480 22.83 -16.52 -5.01
CA ARG A 480 23.72 -17.60 -5.46
C ARG A 480 25.14 -17.12 -5.75
N SER A 481 25.29 -15.88 -6.24
CA SER A 481 26.62 -15.27 -6.48
C SER A 481 27.34 -14.95 -5.18
N GLU A 482 26.64 -14.41 -4.18
CA GLU A 482 27.22 -14.07 -2.88
C GLU A 482 27.58 -15.33 -2.06
N GLU A 483 26.75 -16.37 -2.11
CA GLU A 483 27.06 -17.66 -1.47
C GLU A 483 28.38 -18.24 -2.00
N ARG A 484 28.65 -18.20 -3.30
CA ARG A 484 29.92 -18.64 -3.89
C ARG A 484 31.13 -17.83 -3.42
N ARG A 485 30.95 -16.57 -3.02
CA ARG A 485 32.04 -15.73 -2.49
C ARG A 485 32.32 -16.03 -1.03
N VAL A 486 31.30 -16.34 -0.24
CA VAL A 486 31.43 -16.66 1.19
C VAL A 486 31.96 -18.07 1.39
N GLY A 487 31.58 -19.02 0.51
CA GLY A 487 32.04 -20.42 0.55
C GLY A 487 33.44 -20.67 -0.05
N LYS A 488 34.17 -19.64 -0.45
CA LYS A 488 35.60 -19.68 -0.84
C LYS A 488 36.45 -19.00 0.24
#